data_ae8d33b9185f6c7d0d7af33f3a8f4b4a
#
_entry.id   ae8d33b9185f6c7d0d7af33f3a8f4b4a
#
_cell.length_a   1.000
_cell.length_b   1.000
_cell.length_c   1.000
_cell.angle_alpha   90.00
_cell.angle_beta   90.00
_cell.angle_gamma   90.00
#
_symmetry.space_group_name_H-M   'P 1'
#
loop_
_entity.id
_entity.type
_entity.pdbx_description
1 polymer ?
#
loop_
_entity_poly.entity_id
_entity_poly.type
_entity_poly.pdbx_seq_one_letter_code
_entity_poly.pdbx_strand_id
1 'polypeptide(L)'
;MPTAYILVNCTLGSEEKIINEIAKLSDVKEVRGTYGVHDIFVKVKSDNTETMNHTVTNKIRKVPGITSTVTLVVIVEQGGKGDA
;
A
#
# COMPACT_ATOMS: atom_id res chain seq x y z
N MET A 1 -1.50 16.43 -1.47
CA MET A 1 -2.09 15.10 -1.27
C MET A 1 -0.99 14.14 -0.84
N PRO A 2 -1.05 13.62 0.37
CA PRO A 2 -0.03 12.69 0.85
C PRO A 2 -0.02 11.38 0.06
N THR A 3 1.17 10.83 -0.10
CA THR A 3 1.42 9.59 -0.81
C THR A 3 2.20 8.65 0.10
N ALA A 4 1.85 7.37 0.10
CA ALA A 4 2.58 6.35 0.82
C ALA A 4 2.77 5.12 -0.06
N TYR A 5 3.88 4.44 0.16
CA TYR A 5 4.15 3.13 -0.43
C TYR A 5 4.06 2.10 0.68
N ILE A 6 3.31 1.03 0.45
CA ILE A 6 3.17 -0.04 1.43
C ILE A 6 3.75 -1.31 0.83
N LEU A 7 4.68 -1.91 1.56
CA LEU A 7 5.30 -3.17 1.18
C LEU A 7 4.65 -4.26 2.02
N VAL A 8 4.04 -5.24 1.37
CA VAL A 8 3.18 -6.23 2.02
C VAL A 8 3.78 -7.61 1.86
N ASN A 9 3.81 -8.35 2.97
CA ASN A 9 4.08 -9.78 2.96
C ASN A 9 2.79 -10.53 3.30
N CYS A 10 2.61 -11.68 2.67
CA CYS A 10 1.39 -12.46 2.84
C CYS A 10 1.69 -13.95 2.84
N THR A 11 0.67 -14.74 3.20
CA THR A 11 0.79 -16.19 3.15
C THR A 11 0.91 -16.65 1.71
N LEU A 12 1.71 -17.70 1.50
CA LEU A 12 1.94 -18.26 0.18
C LEU A 12 0.62 -18.71 -0.46
N GLY A 13 0.39 -18.29 -1.69
CA GLY A 13 -0.82 -18.62 -2.44
C GLY A 13 -1.95 -17.62 -2.28
N SER A 14 -1.80 -16.62 -1.40
CA SER A 14 -2.84 -15.60 -1.16
C SER A 14 -2.64 -14.31 -1.97
N GLU A 15 -1.54 -14.21 -2.70
CA GLU A 15 -1.12 -12.96 -3.35
C GLU A 15 -2.18 -12.37 -4.27
N GLU A 16 -2.71 -13.20 -5.17
CA GLU A 16 -3.68 -12.72 -6.15
C GLU A 16 -4.97 -12.23 -5.51
N LYS A 17 -5.46 -12.95 -4.52
CA LYS A 17 -6.67 -12.57 -3.79
C LYS A 17 -6.48 -11.25 -3.06
N ILE A 18 -5.34 -11.08 -2.40
CA ILE A 18 -5.01 -9.86 -1.65
C ILE A 18 -4.88 -8.68 -2.61
N ILE A 19 -4.19 -8.85 -3.74
CA ILE A 19 -4.06 -7.82 -4.75
C ILE A 19 -5.44 -7.37 -5.24
N ASN A 20 -6.34 -8.31 -5.52
CA ASN A 20 -7.69 -7.97 -5.98
C ASN A 20 -8.48 -7.21 -4.92
N GLU A 21 -8.35 -7.58 -3.65
CA GLU A 21 -9.04 -6.88 -2.56
C GLU A 21 -8.51 -5.46 -2.38
N ILE A 22 -7.19 -5.30 -2.39
CA ILE A 22 -6.57 -3.97 -2.23
C ILE A 22 -6.90 -3.07 -3.43
N ALA A 23 -6.95 -3.63 -4.63
CA ALA A 23 -7.24 -2.87 -5.84
C ALA A 23 -8.63 -2.21 -5.83
N LYS A 24 -9.55 -2.70 -5.00
CA LYS A 24 -10.89 -2.12 -4.89
C LYS A 24 -10.94 -0.84 -4.08
N LEU A 25 -9.89 -0.52 -3.34
CA LEU A 25 -9.87 0.65 -2.46
C LEU A 25 -9.62 1.91 -3.28
N SER A 26 -10.44 2.94 -3.07
CA SER A 26 -10.38 4.15 -3.88
C SER A 26 -9.07 4.93 -3.75
N ASP A 27 -8.41 4.87 -2.59
CA ASP A 27 -7.16 5.57 -2.36
C ASP A 27 -5.94 4.83 -2.92
N VAL A 28 -6.11 3.57 -3.33
CA VAL A 28 -5.03 2.79 -3.91
C VAL A 28 -4.86 3.18 -5.38
N LYS A 29 -3.67 3.66 -5.72
CA LYS A 29 -3.36 4.08 -7.08
C LYS A 29 -2.58 3.04 -7.86
N GLU A 30 -1.91 2.14 -7.16
CA GLU A 30 -1.18 1.05 -7.78
C GLU A 30 -1.06 -0.10 -6.79
N VAL A 31 -1.21 -1.32 -7.28
CA VAL A 31 -0.95 -2.53 -6.51
C VAL A 31 -0.39 -3.59 -7.45
N ARG A 32 0.75 -4.18 -7.08
CA ARG A 32 1.45 -5.15 -7.93
C ARG A 32 2.10 -6.23 -7.09
N GLY A 33 2.15 -7.44 -7.63
CA GLY A 33 3.00 -8.49 -7.07
C GLY A 33 4.46 -8.21 -7.40
N THR A 34 5.36 -8.58 -6.50
CA THR A 34 6.78 -8.32 -6.65
C THR A 34 7.61 -9.54 -6.29
N TYR A 35 8.85 -9.55 -6.78
CA TYR A 35 9.91 -10.45 -6.32
C TYR A 35 10.74 -9.75 -5.25
N GLY A 36 11.32 -10.51 -4.36
CA GLY A 36 12.26 -10.00 -3.37
C GLY A 36 11.77 -10.18 -1.96
N VAL A 37 12.16 -9.26 -1.09
CA VAL A 37 11.86 -9.36 0.34
C VAL A 37 10.36 -9.22 0.63
N HIS A 38 9.65 -8.49 -0.20
CA HIS A 38 8.21 -8.27 -0.03
C HIS A 38 7.44 -8.83 -1.21
N ASP A 39 6.22 -9.28 -0.95
CA ASP A 39 5.39 -9.97 -1.94
C ASP A 39 4.54 -9.04 -2.79
N ILE A 40 4.12 -7.90 -2.22
CA ILE A 40 3.19 -6.99 -2.87
C ILE A 40 3.62 -5.55 -2.60
N PHE A 41 3.52 -4.72 -3.62
CA PHE A 41 3.77 -3.28 -3.56
C PHE A 41 2.45 -2.54 -3.75
N VAL A 42 2.18 -1.55 -2.88
CA VAL A 42 0.96 -0.74 -2.96
C VAL A 42 1.32 0.73 -2.91
N LYS A 43 0.71 1.52 -3.79
CA LYS A 43 0.81 2.98 -3.76
C LYS A 43 -0.55 3.55 -3.37
N VAL A 44 -0.56 4.33 -2.29
CA VAL A 44 -1.77 4.99 -1.78
C VAL A 44 -1.58 6.50 -1.89
N LYS A 45 -2.62 7.17 -2.35
CA LYS A 45 -2.63 8.63 -2.42
C LYS A 45 -3.99 9.12 -1.93
N SER A 46 -3.99 9.93 -0.88
CA SER A 46 -5.21 10.37 -0.21
C SER A 46 -5.26 11.90 -0.12
N ASP A 47 -6.43 12.44 0.21
CA ASP A 47 -6.61 13.89 0.32
C ASP A 47 -5.83 14.47 1.50
N ASN A 48 -5.68 13.70 2.58
CA ASN A 48 -4.97 14.15 3.77
C ASN A 48 -4.36 12.95 4.48
N THR A 49 -3.45 13.23 5.42
CA THR A 49 -2.72 12.21 6.17
C THR A 49 -3.65 11.34 7.00
N GLU A 50 -4.69 11.93 7.58
CA GLU A 50 -5.64 11.19 8.41
C GLU A 50 -6.39 10.14 7.61
N THR A 51 -6.89 10.50 6.44
CA THR A 51 -7.55 9.56 5.53
C THR A 51 -6.59 8.46 5.07
N MET A 52 -5.34 8.83 4.77
CA MET A 52 -4.32 7.87 4.36
C MET A 52 -4.05 6.85 5.47
N ASN A 53 -3.87 7.31 6.70
CA ASN A 53 -3.65 6.42 7.84
C ASN A 53 -4.84 5.49 8.07
N HIS A 54 -6.05 5.99 7.90
CA HIS A 54 -7.26 5.17 8.02
C HIS A 54 -7.28 4.06 6.96
N THR A 55 -6.98 4.40 5.70
CA THR A 55 -6.95 3.41 4.62
C THR A 55 -5.90 2.33 4.89
N VAL A 56 -4.68 2.73 5.28
CA VAL A 56 -3.60 1.78 5.56
C VAL A 56 -3.95 0.89 6.75
N THR A 57 -4.37 1.49 7.86
CA THR A 57 -4.57 0.75 9.11
C THR A 57 -5.85 -0.09 9.11
N ASN A 58 -6.95 0.46 8.61
CA ASN A 58 -8.25 -0.17 8.76
C ASN A 58 -8.73 -0.92 7.52
N LYS A 59 -8.10 -0.70 6.37
CA LYS A 59 -8.50 -1.37 5.13
C LYS A 59 -7.41 -2.29 4.60
N ILE A 60 -6.21 -1.78 4.38
CA ILE A 60 -5.13 -2.60 3.80
C ILE A 60 -4.64 -3.66 4.79
N ARG A 61 -4.25 -3.24 5.98
CA ARG A 61 -3.67 -4.15 6.98
C ARG A 61 -4.65 -5.21 7.48
N LYS A 62 -5.95 -5.01 7.26
CA LYS A 62 -6.98 -5.97 7.70
C LYS A 62 -7.40 -6.96 6.63
N VAL A 63 -6.81 -6.91 5.45
CA VAL A 63 -7.10 -7.92 4.43
C VAL A 63 -6.58 -9.27 4.91
N PRO A 64 -7.42 -10.31 4.90
CA PRO A 64 -6.98 -11.63 5.36
C PRO A 64 -5.82 -12.18 4.53
N GLY A 65 -4.86 -12.80 5.19
CA GLY A 65 -3.69 -13.38 4.54
C GLY A 65 -2.45 -12.49 4.62
N ILE A 66 -2.57 -11.23 4.98
CA ILE A 66 -1.44 -10.34 5.17
C ILE A 66 -0.75 -10.70 6.49
N THR A 67 0.57 -10.94 6.42
CA THR A 67 1.38 -11.29 7.60
C THR A 67 2.15 -10.11 8.16
N SER A 68 2.59 -9.18 7.31
CA SER A 68 3.28 -7.98 7.76
C SER A 68 3.20 -6.88 6.69
N THR A 69 3.34 -5.64 7.14
CA THR A 69 3.37 -4.48 6.24
C THR A 69 4.44 -3.50 6.71
N VAL A 70 5.04 -2.80 5.74
CA VAL A 70 5.94 -1.68 5.99
C VAL A 70 5.38 -0.49 5.22
N THR A 71 5.16 0.62 5.90
CA THR A 71 4.59 1.82 5.29
C THR A 71 5.68 2.89 5.17
N LEU A 72 5.87 3.40 3.96
CA LEU A 72 6.84 4.45 3.65
C LEU A 72 6.05 5.67 3.19
N VAL A 73 6.04 6.73 4.00
CA VAL A 73 5.35 7.97 3.64
C VAL A 73 6.32 8.87 2.88
N VAL A 74 5.88 9.39 1.74
CA VAL A 74 6.71 10.28 0.92
C VAL A 74 6.91 11.61 1.62
N ILE A 75 8.16 12.10 1.66
CA ILE A 75 8.49 13.43 2.18
C ILE A 75 8.72 14.34 0.98
N VAL A 76 7.69 15.07 0.59
CA VAL A 76 7.71 15.90 -0.61
C VAL A 76 8.78 16.98 -0.54
N GLU A 77 9.00 17.55 0.64
CA GLU A 77 9.94 18.66 0.86
C GLU A 77 11.40 18.26 0.60
N GLN A 78 11.71 16.98 0.61
CA GLN A 78 13.05 16.51 0.31
C GLN A 78 13.33 16.41 -1.20
N GLY A 79 12.32 16.67 -2.02
CA GLY A 79 12.47 16.60 -3.46
C GLY A 79 12.41 15.20 -4.00
N GLY A 80 13.14 14.96 -5.07
CA GLY A 80 13.13 13.70 -5.77
C GLY A 80 12.41 13.83 -7.10
N LYS A 81 12.01 12.68 -7.67
CA LYS A 81 11.37 12.62 -8.98
C LYS A 81 10.22 11.62 -8.95
N GLY A 82 9.12 12.00 -9.58
CA GLY A 82 7.93 11.18 -9.67
C GLY A 82 6.68 12.02 -9.42
N ASP A 83 5.50 11.45 -9.72
CA ASP A 83 4.24 12.09 -9.39
C ASP A 83 3.95 11.84 -7.89
N ALA A 84 3.75 12.93 -7.19
CA ALA A 84 3.52 12.85 -5.74
C ALA A 84 2.04 12.94 -5.41
#